data_e9d37a9b748e0ca3690ea33ffa2e38ba
#
_entry.id   e9d37a9b748e0ca3690ea33ffa2e38ba
#
_cell.length_a   1.000
_cell.length_b   1.000
_cell.length_c   1.000
_cell.angle_alpha   90.00
_cell.angle_beta   90.00
_cell.angle_gamma   90.00
#
_symmetry.space_group_name_H-M   'P 1'
#
loop_
_entity.id
_entity.type
_entity.pdbx_description
1 polymer ?
#
loop_
_entity_poly.entity_id
_entity_poly.type
_entity_poly.pdbx_seq_one_letter_code
_entity_poly.pdbx_strand_id
1 'polypeptide(L)'
;MKKPNYLKGLRVVLAILIFVPIFLFFVDFADVLPDNLHTLLHLQIMPAILGGMAGLVVFQFVLALLFGRIYCSVICPAGVLQDIINRVFCIGKKKKKGVRRFSYHKPMNILRYSILGLTFVLAVFGMIELCTLLDPYSNFGRIANNLFRPVVMWVNNLLADGLARMDNYTLYHVTISNVTVFGVISALVALLVFILMVVFRGRLFCNTLCPVGTLLSLISRYSFFRISFDKEACTHCGNCEHTCKAEAIDSKNLTVDTSRCVDCFNCVSSCAKGGLQYRFKPSFKKEAETARAQTDVIQQATAPNSRRTFLSAGATVAVSLPIVSTIAQGMEKGHGKGQHGQGKHGNKWPPIVPPGAISLERFKDVCTGCQICVTQCPSHVLRPTGLEYGFDYMLKPRIAYIDSYCNYECTVCSEVCPTHAIKPLTKEEKATTQVGIATFFINRCIVKTEGTDCGACSEHCPTQAVHMVPYEGTLTIPQVNPDLCIGCGGCESICPVRPMRAIIIKANEVHKFVEKPKEEEVKKVEIDDFGF
;
A
#
# COMPACT_ATOMS: atom_id res chain seq x y z
N MET A 1 -1.50 7.98 43.89
CA MET A 1 -1.65 8.69 42.59
C MET A 1 -0.62 8.14 41.60
N LYS A 2 -1.04 7.66 40.43
CA LYS A 2 -0.11 7.19 39.39
C LYS A 2 0.64 8.40 38.85
N LYS A 3 1.97 8.41 38.91
CA LYS A 3 2.77 9.44 38.24
C LYS A 3 2.41 9.47 36.76
N PRO A 4 2.12 10.65 36.16
CA PRO A 4 1.82 10.75 34.74
C PRO A 4 3.04 10.25 33.94
N ASN A 5 2.82 9.30 33.02
CA ASN A 5 3.89 8.80 32.17
C ASN A 5 3.95 9.64 30.90
N TYR A 6 4.73 10.70 30.92
CA TYR A 6 4.91 11.65 29.82
C TYR A 6 5.38 10.95 28.53
N LEU A 7 6.23 9.90 28.63
CA LEU A 7 6.73 9.15 27.46
C LEU A 7 5.60 8.46 26.70
N LYS A 8 4.65 7.84 27.44
CA LYS A 8 3.47 7.23 26.81
C LYS A 8 2.56 8.28 26.19
N GLY A 9 2.34 9.41 26.85
CA GLY A 9 1.55 10.53 26.33
C GLY A 9 2.17 11.08 25.04
N LEU A 10 3.46 11.42 25.08
CA LEU A 10 4.21 11.93 23.92
C LEU A 10 4.15 10.95 22.73
N ARG A 11 4.41 9.65 22.97
CA ARG A 11 4.32 8.62 21.93
C ARG A 11 2.92 8.57 21.31
N VAL A 12 1.85 8.65 22.08
CA VAL A 12 0.47 8.62 21.57
C VAL A 12 0.17 9.83 20.71
N VAL A 13 0.58 11.02 21.16
CA VAL A 13 0.40 12.27 20.40
C VAL A 13 1.15 12.20 19.07
N LEU A 14 2.42 11.81 19.08
CA LEU A 14 3.20 11.65 17.85
C LEU A 14 2.59 10.60 16.91
N ALA A 15 2.10 9.48 17.44
CA ALA A 15 1.44 8.46 16.64
C ALA A 15 0.14 8.98 15.99
N ILE A 16 -0.64 9.81 16.67
CA ILE A 16 -1.85 10.41 16.12
C ILE A 16 -1.47 11.44 15.03
N LEU A 17 -0.48 12.31 15.30
CA LEU A 17 -0.02 13.32 14.34
C LEU A 17 0.50 12.73 13.03
N ILE A 18 1.05 11.51 13.04
CA ILE A 18 1.52 10.82 11.83
C ILE A 18 0.42 9.96 11.22
N PHE A 19 -0.32 9.21 12.04
CA PHE A 19 -1.31 8.26 11.54
C PHE A 19 -2.52 8.92 10.90
N VAL A 20 -3.03 10.00 11.52
CA VAL A 20 -4.26 10.66 11.03
C VAL A 20 -4.07 11.23 9.64
N PRO A 21 -3.01 12.02 9.33
CA PRO A 21 -2.78 12.49 7.96
C PRO A 21 -2.61 11.34 6.96
N ILE A 22 -1.81 10.31 7.29
CA ILE A 22 -1.64 9.15 6.41
C ILE A 22 -2.98 8.46 6.14
N PHE A 23 -3.81 8.26 7.16
CA PHE A 23 -5.14 7.67 7.00
C PHE A 23 -6.04 8.54 6.13
N LEU A 24 -6.05 9.85 6.37
CA LEU A 24 -6.85 10.80 5.61
C LEU A 24 -6.47 10.80 4.13
N PHE A 25 -5.19 10.74 3.76
CA PHE A 25 -4.78 10.62 2.36
C PHE A 25 -5.35 9.40 1.64
N PHE A 26 -5.55 8.29 2.35
CA PHE A 26 -6.17 7.11 1.75
C PHE A 26 -7.70 7.22 1.62
N VAL A 27 -8.36 8.06 2.39
CA VAL A 27 -9.83 8.18 2.38
C VAL A 27 -10.31 9.51 1.78
N ASP A 28 -9.41 10.44 1.54
CA ASP A 28 -9.70 11.72 0.88
C ASP A 28 -10.19 11.47 -0.54
N PHE A 29 -11.34 12.02 -0.85
CA PHE A 29 -11.99 11.96 -2.17
C PHE A 29 -12.29 13.37 -2.70
N ALA A 30 -12.06 14.40 -1.89
CA ALA A 30 -12.38 15.80 -2.18
C ALA A 30 -11.13 16.67 -2.29
N ASP A 31 -9.92 16.08 -2.21
CA ASP A 31 -8.63 16.77 -2.29
C ASP A 31 -8.51 17.94 -1.30
N VAL A 32 -8.91 17.67 -0.05
CA VAL A 32 -8.93 18.68 1.02
C VAL A 32 -7.56 18.84 1.68
N LEU A 33 -6.71 17.82 1.60
CA LEU A 33 -5.43 17.82 2.29
C LEU A 33 -4.37 18.60 1.51
N PRO A 34 -3.56 19.43 2.19
CA PRO A 34 -2.49 20.18 1.53
C PRO A 34 -1.37 19.26 1.06
N ASP A 35 -0.85 19.50 -0.17
CA ASP A 35 0.18 18.70 -0.84
C ASP A 35 1.47 18.54 -0.03
N ASN A 36 1.84 19.53 0.78
CA ASN A 36 3.03 19.50 1.63
C ASN A 36 3.07 18.30 2.61
N LEU A 37 1.91 17.75 2.96
CA LEU A 37 1.83 16.59 3.84
C LEU A 37 2.13 15.26 3.13
N HIS A 38 2.22 15.21 1.79
CA HIS A 38 2.63 14.02 1.04
C HIS A 38 3.99 13.46 1.48
N THR A 39 4.88 14.32 1.99
CA THR A 39 6.18 13.92 2.55
C THR A 39 6.06 12.87 3.66
N LEU A 40 4.94 12.84 4.41
CA LEU A 40 4.69 11.81 5.43
C LEU A 40 4.54 10.40 4.84
N LEU A 41 4.08 10.28 3.60
CA LEU A 41 3.92 9.01 2.91
C LEU A 41 5.29 8.38 2.60
N HIS A 42 6.30 9.21 2.35
CA HIS A 42 7.67 8.77 2.07
C HIS A 42 8.43 8.27 3.30
N LEU A 43 7.96 8.55 4.53
CA LEU A 43 8.62 8.10 5.77
C LEU A 43 8.58 6.57 5.99
N GLN A 44 8.02 5.81 5.08
CA GLN A 44 7.85 4.36 5.25
C GLN A 44 9.09 3.58 4.80
N ILE A 45 9.57 2.62 5.63
CA ILE A 45 10.84 1.91 5.40
C ILE A 45 10.83 1.09 4.11
N MET A 46 9.79 0.27 3.88
CA MET A 46 9.76 -0.60 2.70
C MET A 46 9.73 0.20 1.39
N PRO A 47 8.86 1.20 1.24
CA PRO A 47 8.91 2.12 0.12
C PRO A 47 10.27 2.81 -0.06
N ALA A 48 10.92 3.23 1.05
CA ALA A 48 12.22 3.90 0.98
C ALA A 48 13.34 2.95 0.49
N ILE A 49 13.31 1.68 0.91
CA ILE A 49 14.27 0.67 0.44
C ILE A 49 14.09 0.42 -1.06
N LEU A 50 12.88 0.15 -1.52
CA LEU A 50 12.57 -0.13 -2.93
C LEU A 50 12.76 1.10 -3.84
N GLY A 51 12.48 2.29 -3.30
CA GLY A 51 12.69 3.57 -4.01
C GLY A 51 14.14 4.05 -4.03
N GLY A 52 15.07 3.33 -3.37
CA GLY A 52 16.49 3.69 -3.32
C GLY A 52 16.80 4.93 -2.48
N MET A 53 15.91 5.32 -1.55
CA MET A 53 16.07 6.51 -0.69
C MET A 53 17.01 6.22 0.49
N ALA A 54 18.31 6.06 0.21
CA ALA A 54 19.31 5.64 1.19
C ALA A 54 19.35 6.53 2.45
N GLY A 55 19.25 7.84 2.30
CA GLY A 55 19.27 8.78 3.44
C GLY A 55 18.14 8.53 4.43
N LEU A 56 16.93 8.26 3.95
CA LEU A 56 15.77 7.95 4.77
C LEU A 56 15.93 6.59 5.48
N VAL A 57 16.44 5.59 4.76
CA VAL A 57 16.70 4.25 5.34
C VAL A 57 17.73 4.35 6.46
N VAL A 58 18.84 5.07 6.24
CA VAL A 58 19.86 5.33 7.26
C VAL A 58 19.25 6.06 8.46
N PHE A 59 18.46 7.11 8.23
CA PHE A 59 17.76 7.81 9.32
C PHE A 59 16.89 6.86 10.16
N GLN A 60 16.11 5.99 9.53
CA GLN A 60 15.27 5.01 10.23
C GLN A 60 16.09 3.98 11.03
N PHE A 61 17.26 3.58 10.50
CA PHE A 61 18.17 2.67 11.21
C PHE A 61 18.84 3.33 12.39
N VAL A 62 19.26 4.59 12.25
CA VAL A 62 19.78 5.39 13.37
C VAL A 62 18.70 5.59 14.43
N LEU A 63 17.46 5.89 14.04
CA LEU A 63 16.33 6.00 14.96
C LEU A 63 16.12 4.67 15.75
N ALA A 64 16.21 3.53 15.05
CA ALA A 64 16.07 2.22 15.68
C ALA A 64 17.26 1.88 16.60
N LEU A 65 18.46 2.31 16.28
CA LEU A 65 19.66 2.13 17.11
C LEU A 65 19.60 3.02 18.37
N LEU A 66 19.11 4.24 18.25
CA LEU A 66 18.98 5.15 19.39
C LEU A 66 17.83 4.73 20.32
N PHE A 67 16.62 4.58 19.80
CA PHE A 67 15.39 4.49 20.57
C PHE A 67 14.67 3.12 20.47
N GLY A 68 15.27 2.12 19.82
CA GLY A 68 14.61 0.84 19.60
C GLY A 68 13.56 0.89 18.48
N ARG A 69 12.55 -0.01 18.52
CA ARG A 69 11.54 -0.16 17.47
C ARG A 69 10.39 0.87 17.57
N ILE A 70 10.72 2.13 17.88
CA ILE A 70 9.72 3.20 17.99
C ILE A 70 8.98 3.44 16.67
N TYR A 71 9.63 3.19 15.53
CA TYR A 71 9.00 3.21 14.20
C TYR A 71 7.70 2.40 14.18
N CYS A 72 7.71 1.16 14.69
CA CYS A 72 6.55 0.27 14.68
C CYS A 72 5.38 0.75 15.56
N SER A 73 5.60 1.71 16.45
CA SER A 73 4.57 2.20 17.37
C SER A 73 4.14 3.64 17.09
N VAL A 74 4.88 4.39 16.27
CA VAL A 74 4.64 5.80 15.98
C VAL A 74 4.45 6.05 14.48
N ILE A 75 5.37 5.58 13.64
CA ILE A 75 5.42 5.92 12.21
C ILE A 75 4.62 4.91 11.37
N CYS A 76 4.73 3.62 11.66
CA CYS A 76 4.09 2.57 10.87
C CYS A 76 2.56 2.56 11.06
N PRO A 77 1.73 2.84 10.03
CA PRO A 77 0.29 2.91 10.17
C PRO A 77 -0.35 1.55 10.50
N ALA A 78 0.16 0.45 9.96
CA ALA A 78 -0.32 -0.89 10.32
C ALA A 78 -0.01 -1.23 11.79
N GLY A 79 1.09 -0.72 12.34
CA GLY A 79 1.39 -0.84 13.75
C GLY A 79 0.39 -0.09 14.64
N VAL A 80 0.04 1.13 14.26
CA VAL A 80 -0.97 1.92 14.97
C VAL A 80 -2.36 1.28 14.82
N LEU A 81 -2.72 0.79 13.63
CA LEU A 81 -3.97 0.05 13.39
C LEU A 81 -4.11 -1.16 14.33
N GLN A 82 -3.05 -1.96 14.50
CA GLN A 82 -3.05 -3.08 15.46
C GLN A 82 -3.28 -2.60 16.90
N ASP A 83 -2.77 -1.44 17.29
CA ASP A 83 -3.02 -0.84 18.60
C ASP A 83 -4.48 -0.42 18.76
N ILE A 84 -5.09 0.15 17.73
CA ILE A 84 -6.51 0.52 17.69
C ILE A 84 -7.37 -0.74 17.83
N ILE A 85 -7.13 -1.76 17.00
CA ILE A 85 -7.85 -3.04 17.06
C ILE A 85 -7.77 -3.63 18.47
N ASN A 86 -6.56 -3.71 19.05
CA ASN A 86 -6.38 -4.24 20.40
C ASN A 86 -7.16 -3.42 21.45
N ARG A 87 -7.24 -2.10 21.31
CA ARG A 87 -7.98 -1.24 22.22
C ARG A 87 -9.49 -1.43 22.10
N VAL A 88 -10.03 -1.53 20.87
CA VAL A 88 -11.44 -1.79 20.60
C VAL A 88 -11.87 -3.13 21.22
N PHE A 89 -11.11 -4.20 21.04
CA PHE A 89 -11.40 -5.51 21.64
C PHE A 89 -11.33 -5.51 23.17
N CYS A 90 -10.56 -4.59 23.78
CA CYS A 90 -10.50 -4.43 25.22
C CYS A 90 -11.69 -3.66 25.82
N ILE A 91 -12.32 -2.76 25.05
CA ILE A 91 -13.45 -1.92 25.54
C ILE A 91 -14.67 -2.79 25.86
N GLY A 92 -14.99 -3.80 25.03
CA GLY A 92 -16.13 -4.70 25.23
C GLY A 92 -16.03 -5.60 26.46
N LYS A 93 -14.82 -5.79 27.02
CA LYS A 93 -14.57 -6.72 28.14
C LYS A 93 -14.46 -6.05 29.52
N LYS A 94 -14.57 -4.72 29.61
CA LYS A 94 -14.44 -3.97 30.88
C LYS A 94 -15.52 -4.28 31.91
N LYS A 95 -16.67 -4.82 31.52
CA LYS A 95 -17.78 -5.12 32.45
C LYS A 95 -17.72 -6.49 33.13
N LYS A 96 -16.88 -7.42 32.67
CA LYS A 96 -16.66 -8.72 33.33
C LYS A 96 -15.17 -8.93 33.54
N LYS A 97 -14.68 -8.94 34.77
CA LYS A 97 -13.34 -9.34 35.33
C LYS A 97 -12.25 -9.80 34.34
N GLY A 98 -11.99 -9.09 33.23
CA GLY A 98 -11.09 -9.60 32.22
C GLY A 98 -10.48 -8.53 31.32
N VAL A 99 -9.67 -7.62 31.87
CA VAL A 99 -8.64 -6.97 31.07
C VAL A 99 -7.81 -8.09 30.43
N ARG A 100 -7.71 -8.11 29.08
CA ARG A 100 -6.88 -9.11 28.40
C ARG A 100 -5.47 -9.05 28.99
N ARG A 101 -5.03 -10.17 29.56
CA ARG A 101 -3.70 -10.31 30.14
C ARG A 101 -2.83 -11.01 29.10
N PHE A 102 -1.77 -10.35 28.68
CA PHE A 102 -0.73 -10.98 27.90
C PHE A 102 0.17 -11.83 28.81
N SER A 103 0.87 -12.79 28.26
CA SER A 103 1.89 -13.58 28.94
C SER A 103 3.15 -13.61 28.07
N TYR A 104 4.27 -13.81 28.71
CA TYR A 104 5.53 -14.01 27.98
C TYR A 104 5.51 -15.34 27.22
N HIS A 105 5.88 -15.29 25.95
CA HIS A 105 6.12 -16.47 25.13
C HIS A 105 7.51 -16.38 24.51
N LYS A 106 8.16 -17.53 24.33
CA LYS A 106 9.45 -17.58 23.63
C LYS A 106 9.31 -17.04 22.21
N PRO A 107 10.30 -16.25 21.71
CA PRO A 107 10.24 -15.72 20.36
C PRO A 107 10.30 -16.83 19.32
N MET A 108 9.47 -16.73 18.26
CA MET A 108 9.51 -17.65 17.11
C MET A 108 10.62 -17.23 16.14
N ASN A 109 11.88 -17.31 16.58
CA ASN A 109 13.04 -16.81 15.84
C ASN A 109 13.20 -17.51 14.48
N ILE A 110 12.99 -18.82 14.41
CA ILE A 110 13.11 -19.58 13.16
C ILE A 110 12.13 -19.00 12.13
N LEU A 111 10.84 -18.87 12.47
CA LEU A 111 9.82 -18.36 11.56
C LEU A 111 10.13 -16.93 11.08
N ARG A 112 10.46 -16.00 12.00
CA ARG A 112 10.70 -14.60 11.67
C ARG A 112 11.92 -14.39 10.79
N TYR A 113 13.02 -15.11 11.02
CA TYR A 113 14.24 -15.00 10.21
C TYR A 113 14.12 -15.76 8.89
N SER A 114 13.39 -16.87 8.85
CA SER A 114 13.11 -17.57 7.59
C SER A 114 12.26 -16.70 6.66
N ILE A 115 11.24 -16.01 7.18
CA ILE A 115 10.44 -15.08 6.37
C ILE A 115 11.30 -13.91 5.87
N LEU A 116 12.12 -13.31 6.74
CA LEU A 116 13.02 -12.23 6.32
C LEU A 116 14.03 -12.71 5.26
N GLY A 117 14.63 -13.88 5.45
CA GLY A 117 15.56 -14.46 4.49
C GLY A 117 14.88 -14.79 3.16
N LEU A 118 13.69 -15.38 3.20
CA LEU A 118 12.90 -15.69 2.00
C LEU A 118 12.51 -14.40 1.24
N THR A 119 12.01 -13.38 1.94
CA THR A 119 11.66 -12.10 1.28
C THR A 119 12.88 -11.42 0.68
N PHE A 120 14.04 -11.48 1.34
CA PHE A 120 15.28 -10.93 0.81
C PHE A 120 15.76 -11.69 -0.44
N VAL A 121 15.78 -13.02 -0.38
CA VAL A 121 16.19 -13.87 -1.52
C VAL A 121 15.28 -13.63 -2.72
N LEU A 122 13.95 -13.67 -2.53
CA LEU A 122 13.00 -13.42 -3.62
C LEU A 122 13.14 -12.01 -4.19
N ALA A 123 13.37 -10.99 -3.36
CA ALA A 123 13.61 -9.62 -3.84
C ALA A 123 14.87 -9.50 -4.70
N VAL A 124 15.95 -10.22 -4.36
CA VAL A 124 17.17 -10.27 -5.17
C VAL A 124 16.92 -10.91 -6.55
N PHE A 125 16.00 -11.88 -6.63
CA PHE A 125 15.57 -12.48 -7.90
C PHE A 125 14.49 -11.69 -8.64
N GLY A 126 14.18 -10.45 -8.23
CA GLY A 126 13.14 -9.61 -8.85
C GLY A 126 11.70 -10.00 -8.49
N MET A 127 11.50 -10.97 -7.61
CA MET A 127 10.17 -11.42 -7.18
C MET A 127 9.75 -10.68 -5.90
N ILE A 128 9.25 -9.45 -6.03
CA ILE A 128 8.88 -8.62 -4.87
C ILE A 128 7.45 -8.86 -4.35
N GLU A 129 6.68 -9.77 -4.95
CA GLU A 129 5.27 -10.03 -4.61
C GLU A 129 5.10 -10.42 -3.14
N LEU A 130 5.99 -11.26 -2.61
CA LEU A 130 5.96 -11.63 -1.20
C LEU A 130 6.25 -10.41 -0.29
N CYS A 131 7.17 -9.53 -0.72
CA CYS A 131 7.42 -8.27 -0.02
C CYS A 131 6.16 -7.41 0.00
N THR A 132 5.47 -7.25 -1.14
CA THR A 132 4.25 -6.44 -1.25
C THR A 132 3.09 -7.00 -0.43
N LEU A 133 2.96 -8.33 -0.32
CA LEU A 133 1.95 -8.98 0.50
C LEU A 133 2.21 -8.84 2.00
N LEU A 134 3.48 -8.85 2.42
CA LEU A 134 3.87 -8.77 3.84
C LEU A 134 4.21 -7.34 4.29
N ASP A 135 4.31 -6.38 3.36
CA ASP A 135 4.59 -4.98 3.70
C ASP A 135 3.45 -4.39 4.54
N PRO A 136 3.75 -3.88 5.75
CA PRO A 136 2.75 -3.33 6.64
C PRO A 136 2.07 -2.07 6.08
N TYR A 137 2.82 -1.22 5.34
CA TYR A 137 2.27 -0.01 4.76
C TYR A 137 1.30 -0.32 3.62
N SER A 138 1.68 -1.20 2.70
CA SER A 138 0.84 -1.59 1.57
C SER A 138 -0.43 -2.32 2.02
N ASN A 139 -0.35 -3.17 3.04
CA ASN A 139 -1.53 -3.80 3.63
C ASN A 139 -2.48 -2.77 4.25
N PHE A 140 -1.92 -1.78 4.97
CA PHE A 140 -2.72 -0.68 5.52
C PHE A 140 -3.41 0.12 4.40
N GLY A 141 -2.68 0.50 3.35
CA GLY A 141 -3.21 1.24 2.21
C GLY A 141 -4.35 0.50 1.50
N ARG A 142 -4.19 -0.80 1.27
CA ARG A 142 -5.25 -1.65 0.68
C ARG A 142 -6.50 -1.70 1.57
N ILE A 143 -6.34 -1.85 2.87
CA ILE A 143 -7.46 -1.83 3.83
C ILE A 143 -8.14 -0.45 3.81
N ALA A 144 -7.36 0.63 3.84
CA ALA A 144 -7.90 1.99 3.84
C ALA A 144 -8.65 2.31 2.53
N ASN A 145 -8.05 2.01 1.38
CA ASN A 145 -8.63 2.30 0.07
C ASN A 145 -9.88 1.45 -0.22
N ASN A 146 -9.84 0.13 0.03
CA ASN A 146 -10.92 -0.75 -0.42
C ASN A 146 -12.03 -0.96 0.63
N LEU A 147 -11.79 -0.66 1.92
CA LEU A 147 -12.79 -0.82 2.97
C LEU A 147 -13.21 0.51 3.61
N PHE A 148 -12.25 1.35 4.04
CA PHE A 148 -12.61 2.58 4.75
C PHE A 148 -13.06 3.69 3.81
N ARG A 149 -12.38 3.90 2.68
CA ARG A 149 -12.74 4.95 1.71
C ARG A 149 -14.19 4.81 1.20
N PRO A 150 -14.66 3.64 0.72
CA PRO A 150 -16.06 3.47 0.28
C PRO A 150 -17.06 3.77 1.39
N VAL A 151 -16.74 3.40 2.64
CA VAL A 151 -17.61 3.70 3.79
C VAL A 151 -17.67 5.21 4.05
N VAL A 152 -16.54 5.92 3.99
CA VAL A 152 -16.50 7.38 4.15
C VAL A 152 -17.30 8.08 3.05
N MET A 153 -17.15 7.66 1.78
CA MET A 153 -17.91 8.19 0.66
C MET A 153 -19.42 7.90 0.81
N TRP A 154 -19.79 6.70 1.27
CA TRP A 154 -21.17 6.36 1.55
C TRP A 154 -21.77 7.23 2.67
N VAL A 155 -21.02 7.46 3.76
CA VAL A 155 -21.44 8.36 4.83
C VAL A 155 -21.60 9.80 4.33
N ASN A 156 -20.64 10.28 3.49
CA ASN A 156 -20.74 11.59 2.85
C ASN A 156 -22.04 11.71 2.03
N ASN A 157 -22.34 10.72 1.20
CA ASN A 157 -23.54 10.72 0.38
C ASN A 157 -24.83 10.73 1.23
N LEU A 158 -24.86 9.95 2.31
CA LEU A 158 -25.97 9.96 3.26
C LEU A 158 -26.16 11.34 3.91
N LEU A 159 -25.07 12.01 4.27
CA LEU A 159 -25.12 13.37 4.83
C LEU A 159 -25.50 14.40 3.76
N ALA A 160 -25.00 14.27 2.53
CA ALA A 160 -25.37 15.14 1.40
C ALA A 160 -26.88 15.06 1.12
N ASP A 161 -27.44 13.85 1.08
CA ASP A 161 -28.89 13.64 0.89
C ASP A 161 -29.71 14.22 2.06
N GLY A 162 -29.19 14.13 3.29
CA GLY A 162 -29.81 14.74 4.46
C GLY A 162 -29.81 16.26 4.43
N LEU A 163 -28.68 16.86 4.05
CA LEU A 163 -28.53 18.33 3.95
C LEU A 163 -29.31 18.90 2.75
N ALA A 164 -29.36 18.19 1.63
CA ALA A 164 -30.13 18.59 0.46
C ALA A 164 -31.64 18.72 0.77
N ARG A 165 -32.18 17.91 1.70
CA ARG A 165 -33.56 18.05 2.19
C ARG A 165 -33.80 19.33 3.02
N MET A 166 -32.71 19.96 3.47
CA MET A 166 -32.72 21.21 4.24
C MET A 166 -32.25 22.39 3.37
N ASP A 167 -32.27 22.26 2.03
CA ASP A 167 -31.78 23.22 1.03
C ASP A 167 -30.31 23.64 1.23
N ASN A 168 -29.52 22.77 1.85
CA ASN A 168 -28.09 23.00 2.08
C ASN A 168 -27.24 22.07 1.21
N TYR A 169 -26.48 22.62 0.26
CA TYR A 169 -25.68 21.92 -0.73
C TYR A 169 -24.17 22.02 -0.47
N THR A 170 -23.76 22.15 0.78
CA THR A 170 -22.32 22.19 1.17
C THR A 170 -21.61 20.89 0.93
N LEU A 171 -22.30 19.75 0.98
CA LEU A 171 -21.78 18.45 0.60
C LEU A 171 -22.42 18.01 -0.71
N TYR A 172 -21.60 17.46 -1.62
CA TYR A 172 -22.06 16.92 -2.89
C TYR A 172 -22.01 15.40 -2.91
N HIS A 173 -22.87 14.81 -3.74
CA HIS A 173 -22.93 13.37 -3.92
C HIS A 173 -21.74 12.88 -4.76
N VAL A 174 -21.01 11.88 -4.27
CA VAL A 174 -19.80 11.33 -4.90
C VAL A 174 -20.07 9.91 -5.36
N THR A 175 -19.70 9.61 -6.61
CA THR A 175 -19.78 8.24 -7.15
C THR A 175 -18.70 7.35 -6.54
N ILE A 176 -19.11 6.22 -5.96
CA ILE A 176 -18.16 5.23 -5.41
C ILE A 176 -17.56 4.46 -6.58
N SER A 177 -16.44 4.96 -7.10
CA SER A 177 -15.66 4.37 -8.19
C SER A 177 -14.39 3.68 -7.67
N ASN A 178 -13.71 2.94 -8.54
CA ASN A 178 -12.38 2.31 -8.31
C ASN A 178 -12.35 1.13 -7.32
N VAL A 179 -13.51 0.67 -6.83
CA VAL A 179 -13.59 -0.51 -5.98
C VAL A 179 -13.65 -1.76 -6.86
N THR A 180 -12.63 -2.60 -6.78
CA THR A 180 -12.60 -3.89 -7.48
C THR A 180 -12.92 -5.02 -6.50
N VAL A 181 -13.65 -6.04 -6.95
CA VAL A 181 -13.99 -7.22 -6.12
C VAL A 181 -12.73 -7.85 -5.54
N PHE A 182 -11.69 -8.00 -6.35
CA PHE A 182 -10.40 -8.55 -5.91
C PHE A 182 -9.71 -7.66 -4.86
N GLY A 183 -9.76 -6.34 -5.02
CA GLY A 183 -9.26 -5.37 -4.05
C GLY A 183 -9.97 -5.49 -2.69
N VAL A 184 -11.30 -5.60 -2.69
CA VAL A 184 -12.10 -5.77 -1.46
C VAL A 184 -11.78 -7.10 -0.77
N ILE A 185 -11.74 -8.21 -1.51
CA ILE A 185 -11.43 -9.52 -0.94
C ILE A 185 -10.03 -9.51 -0.32
N SER A 186 -9.02 -8.98 -1.03
CA SER A 186 -7.65 -8.89 -0.52
C SER A 186 -7.54 -8.04 0.74
N ALA A 187 -8.25 -6.91 0.80
CA ALA A 187 -8.30 -6.03 1.96
C ALA A 187 -9.01 -6.67 3.16
N LEU A 188 -10.11 -7.39 2.92
CA LEU A 188 -10.82 -8.15 3.96
C LEU A 188 -9.94 -9.27 4.53
N VAL A 189 -9.24 -10.02 3.69
CA VAL A 189 -8.30 -11.06 4.13
C VAL A 189 -7.17 -10.45 4.96
N ALA A 190 -6.56 -9.35 4.51
CA ALA A 190 -5.51 -8.66 5.26
C ALA A 190 -6.01 -8.15 6.62
N LEU A 191 -7.19 -7.53 6.66
CA LEU A 191 -7.81 -7.05 7.90
C LEU A 191 -8.14 -8.21 8.85
N LEU A 192 -8.68 -9.31 8.33
CA LEU A 192 -8.97 -10.51 9.11
C LEU A 192 -7.70 -11.10 9.73
N VAL A 193 -6.62 -11.21 8.95
CA VAL A 193 -5.31 -11.65 9.45
C VAL A 193 -4.81 -10.73 10.57
N PHE A 194 -4.89 -9.41 10.41
CA PHE A 194 -4.53 -8.47 11.47
C PHE A 194 -5.38 -8.65 12.73
N ILE A 195 -6.71 -8.76 12.59
CA ILE A 195 -7.63 -8.99 13.71
C ILE A 195 -7.28 -10.29 14.43
N LEU A 196 -7.15 -11.39 13.70
CA LEU A 196 -6.82 -12.70 14.30
C LEU A 196 -5.48 -12.62 15.05
N MET A 197 -4.43 -12.11 14.43
CA MET A 197 -3.10 -12.03 15.05
C MET A 197 -3.09 -11.11 16.28
N VAL A 198 -3.82 -9.99 16.22
CA VAL A 198 -3.97 -9.08 17.38
C VAL A 198 -4.79 -9.74 18.49
N VAL A 199 -5.85 -10.44 18.15
CA VAL A 199 -6.71 -11.16 19.14
C VAL A 199 -5.94 -12.30 19.79
N PHE A 200 -5.08 -13.02 19.08
CA PHE A 200 -4.28 -14.11 19.67
C PHE A 200 -3.14 -13.61 20.55
N ARG A 201 -2.27 -12.72 20.05
CA ARG A 201 -1.02 -12.33 20.74
C ARG A 201 -0.62 -10.85 20.58
N GLY A 202 -1.57 -9.94 20.43
CA GLY A 202 -1.33 -8.49 20.37
C GLY A 202 -0.54 -8.04 19.14
N ARG A 203 0.79 -8.00 19.22
CA ARG A 203 1.68 -7.55 18.13
C ARG A 203 2.33 -8.71 17.35
N LEU A 204 1.61 -9.84 17.21
CA LEU A 204 2.17 -11.04 16.59
C LEU A 204 2.63 -10.78 15.14
N PHE A 205 1.84 -10.09 14.31
CA PHE A 205 2.23 -9.75 12.94
C PHE A 205 3.59 -9.04 12.87
N CYS A 206 3.77 -7.97 13.65
CA CYS A 206 5.02 -7.20 13.67
C CYS A 206 6.23 -7.98 14.18
N ASN A 207 5.99 -9.02 14.98
CA ASN A 207 7.04 -9.81 15.62
C ASN A 207 7.35 -11.14 14.90
N THR A 208 6.56 -11.52 13.87
CA THR A 208 6.72 -12.79 13.16
C THR A 208 6.70 -12.64 11.64
N LEU A 209 5.60 -12.13 11.07
CA LEU A 209 5.40 -12.09 9.61
C LEU A 209 5.99 -10.84 8.94
N CYS A 210 6.04 -9.71 9.66
CA CYS A 210 6.48 -8.44 9.09
C CYS A 210 8.00 -8.43 8.83
N PRO A 211 8.47 -8.33 7.58
CA PRO A 211 9.90 -8.28 7.26
C PRO A 211 10.54 -6.99 7.81
N VAL A 212 9.85 -5.85 7.72
CA VAL A 212 10.31 -4.58 8.30
C VAL A 212 10.48 -4.68 9.82
N GLY A 213 9.51 -5.30 10.51
CA GLY A 213 9.58 -5.53 11.94
C GLY A 213 10.75 -6.43 12.34
N THR A 214 11.05 -7.45 11.55
CA THR A 214 12.18 -8.36 11.79
C THR A 214 13.51 -7.67 11.49
N LEU A 215 13.62 -6.90 10.41
CA LEU A 215 14.81 -6.11 10.08
C LEU A 215 15.17 -5.13 11.20
N LEU A 216 14.20 -4.33 11.64
CA LEU A 216 14.40 -3.40 12.75
C LEU A 216 14.73 -4.09 14.07
N SER A 217 14.30 -5.34 14.25
CA SER A 217 14.60 -6.11 15.46
C SER A 217 16.06 -6.50 15.58
N LEU A 218 16.78 -6.66 14.44
CA LEU A 218 18.22 -6.93 14.44
C LEU A 218 18.99 -5.73 15.00
N ILE A 219 18.59 -4.52 14.63
CA ILE A 219 19.22 -3.27 15.05
C ILE A 219 18.84 -2.94 16.50
N SER A 220 17.57 -3.08 16.85
CA SER A 220 17.05 -2.70 18.18
C SER A 220 17.59 -3.56 19.34
N ARG A 221 18.21 -4.70 19.06
CA ARG A 221 18.96 -5.46 20.07
C ARG A 221 20.09 -4.62 20.69
N TYR A 222 20.68 -3.75 19.91
CA TYR A 222 21.80 -2.89 20.28
C TYR A 222 21.36 -1.46 20.63
N SER A 223 20.06 -1.21 20.79
CA SER A 223 19.55 0.14 21.06
C SER A 223 20.15 0.73 22.33
N PHE A 224 20.49 2.03 22.25
CA PHE A 224 21.09 2.75 23.37
C PHE A 224 20.07 3.06 24.46
N PHE A 225 18.88 3.49 24.08
CA PHE A 225 17.77 3.68 25.01
C PHE A 225 16.87 2.45 24.98
N ARG A 226 16.64 1.85 26.14
CA ARG A 226 15.81 0.65 26.27
C ARG A 226 15.09 0.56 27.62
N ILE A 227 14.00 -0.17 27.60
CA ILE A 227 13.27 -0.50 28.82
C ILE A 227 14.04 -1.58 29.57
N SER A 228 14.37 -1.32 30.83
CA SER A 228 15.09 -2.27 31.68
C SER A 228 14.47 -2.34 33.07
N PHE A 229 14.62 -3.51 33.73
CA PHE A 229 14.25 -3.69 35.13
C PHE A 229 15.24 -3.00 36.07
N ASP A 230 14.68 -2.36 37.07
CA ASP A 230 15.34 -1.97 38.29
C ASP A 230 15.06 -3.08 39.31
N LYS A 231 16.06 -3.88 39.63
CA LYS A 231 15.90 -5.08 40.46
C LYS A 231 15.52 -4.74 41.90
N GLU A 232 16.01 -3.60 42.42
CA GLU A 232 15.72 -3.16 43.78
C GLU A 232 14.29 -2.63 43.97
N ALA A 233 13.76 -1.97 42.95
CA ALA A 233 12.42 -1.42 42.97
C ALA A 233 11.33 -2.41 42.52
N CYS A 234 11.70 -3.59 41.99
CA CYS A 234 10.77 -4.56 41.43
C CYS A 234 10.14 -5.46 42.51
N THR A 235 8.82 -5.44 42.60
CA THR A 235 8.03 -6.29 43.55
C THR A 235 7.53 -7.60 42.91
N HIS A 236 8.01 -8.02 41.78
CA HIS A 236 7.62 -9.23 41.05
C HIS A 236 6.08 -9.41 40.84
N CYS A 237 5.31 -8.33 40.75
CA CYS A 237 3.85 -8.37 40.66
C CYS A 237 3.29 -8.81 39.28
N GLY A 238 4.14 -8.93 38.23
CA GLY A 238 3.76 -9.37 36.89
C GLY A 238 2.92 -8.41 36.06
N ASN A 239 2.50 -7.24 36.57
CA ASN A 239 1.65 -6.31 35.85
C ASN A 239 2.25 -5.79 34.52
N CYS A 240 3.56 -5.66 34.45
CA CYS A 240 4.28 -5.24 33.26
C CYS A 240 4.17 -6.29 32.13
N GLU A 241 4.28 -7.57 32.46
CA GLU A 241 4.11 -8.69 31.54
C GLU A 241 2.67 -8.73 31.00
N HIS A 242 1.68 -8.67 31.89
CA HIS A 242 0.27 -8.67 31.53
C HIS A 242 -0.18 -7.49 30.67
N THR A 243 0.55 -6.39 30.69
CA THR A 243 0.27 -5.19 29.89
C THR A 243 1.07 -5.16 28.58
N CYS A 244 2.06 -6.04 28.42
CA CYS A 244 2.97 -6.05 27.28
C CYS A 244 2.33 -6.70 26.05
N LYS A 245 1.76 -5.91 25.15
CA LYS A 245 1.17 -6.38 23.89
C LYS A 245 2.17 -6.99 22.89
N ALA A 246 3.49 -6.77 23.10
CA ALA A 246 4.55 -7.38 22.28
C ALA A 246 5.06 -8.71 22.86
N GLU A 247 4.57 -9.12 24.06
CA GLU A 247 4.99 -10.32 24.79
C GLU A 247 6.52 -10.40 25.00
N ALA A 248 7.15 -9.24 25.17
CA ALA A 248 8.60 -9.07 25.23
C ALA A 248 9.15 -9.06 26.67
N ILE A 249 8.30 -9.16 27.69
CA ILE A 249 8.71 -9.03 29.10
C ILE A 249 8.54 -10.37 29.81
N ASP A 250 9.64 -10.87 30.33
CA ASP A 250 9.68 -12.02 31.24
C ASP A 250 9.78 -11.49 32.68
N SER A 251 8.68 -11.55 33.42
CA SER A 251 8.63 -11.06 34.80
C SER A 251 9.29 -12.01 35.80
N LYS A 252 9.44 -13.29 35.44
CA LYS A 252 10.11 -14.28 36.27
C LYS A 252 11.64 -14.09 36.29
N ASN A 253 12.20 -13.89 35.08
CA ASN A 253 13.64 -13.70 34.91
C ASN A 253 14.06 -12.22 34.93
N LEU A 254 13.13 -11.28 35.11
CA LEU A 254 13.35 -9.83 35.07
C LEU A 254 14.10 -9.36 33.80
N THR A 255 13.75 -9.91 32.67
CA THR A 255 14.35 -9.59 31.38
C THR A 255 13.33 -8.99 30.42
N VAL A 256 13.82 -8.09 29.54
CA VAL A 256 13.05 -7.49 28.47
C VAL A 256 13.72 -7.82 27.14
N ASP A 257 13.02 -8.50 26.24
CA ASP A 257 13.49 -8.78 24.89
C ASP A 257 13.38 -7.51 24.02
N THR A 258 14.46 -6.78 23.88
CA THR A 258 14.54 -5.55 23.09
C THR A 258 14.26 -5.80 21.61
N SER A 259 14.53 -7.00 21.10
CA SER A 259 14.26 -7.36 19.69
C SER A 259 12.77 -7.40 19.37
N ARG A 260 11.89 -7.59 20.36
CA ARG A 260 10.42 -7.59 20.20
C ARG A 260 9.74 -6.36 20.78
N CYS A 261 10.41 -5.65 21.69
CA CYS A 261 9.89 -4.42 22.26
C CYS A 261 9.61 -3.39 21.16
N VAL A 262 8.44 -2.76 21.20
CA VAL A 262 8.04 -1.70 20.26
C VAL A 262 7.95 -0.32 20.94
N ASP A 263 8.56 -0.17 22.09
CA ASP A 263 8.68 1.05 22.90
C ASP A 263 7.34 1.81 23.07
N CYS A 264 6.28 1.03 23.38
CA CYS A 264 4.94 1.57 23.57
C CYS A 264 4.70 2.17 24.96
N PHE A 265 5.62 1.98 25.90
CA PHE A 265 5.64 2.47 27.28
C PHE A 265 4.44 2.04 28.16
N ASN A 266 3.62 1.07 27.73
CA ASN A 266 2.50 0.59 28.53
C ASN A 266 2.97 -0.07 29.83
N CYS A 267 4.05 -0.86 29.80
CA CYS A 267 4.62 -1.53 30.95
C CYS A 267 5.17 -0.53 31.98
N VAL A 268 5.83 0.53 31.52
CA VAL A 268 6.35 1.61 32.39
C VAL A 268 5.19 2.32 33.08
N SER A 269 4.09 2.61 32.34
CA SER A 269 2.90 3.24 32.92
C SER A 269 2.08 2.34 33.86
N SER A 270 2.24 1.00 33.76
CA SER A 270 1.55 0.06 34.65
C SER A 270 2.33 -0.27 35.92
N CYS A 271 3.63 0.04 35.97
CA CYS A 271 4.50 -0.22 37.12
C CYS A 271 4.35 0.87 38.19
N ALA A 272 3.61 0.55 39.28
CA ALA A 272 3.36 1.50 40.36
C ALA A 272 4.62 1.85 41.17
N LYS A 273 5.56 0.93 41.28
CA LYS A 273 6.79 1.07 42.08
C LYS A 273 7.99 1.61 41.29
N GLY A 274 7.85 1.84 39.96
CA GLY A 274 8.97 2.33 39.13
C GLY A 274 10.04 1.27 38.80
N GLY A 275 9.75 -0.01 39.03
CA GLY A 275 10.69 -1.12 38.77
C GLY A 275 10.96 -1.38 37.27
N LEU A 276 10.30 -0.65 36.36
CA LEU A 276 10.62 -0.61 34.91
C LEU A 276 10.86 0.83 34.50
N GLN A 277 12.00 1.06 33.90
CA GLN A 277 12.43 2.39 33.48
C GLN A 277 13.00 2.35 32.06
N TYR A 278 12.82 3.46 31.33
CA TYR A 278 13.46 3.70 30.03
C TYR A 278 14.73 4.47 30.30
N ARG A 279 15.90 3.83 30.08
CA ARG A 279 17.21 4.36 30.45
C ARG A 279 18.20 4.20 29.31
N PHE A 280 19.20 5.06 29.26
CA PHE A 280 20.39 4.89 28.45
C PHE A 280 21.21 3.74 29.01
N LYS A 281 21.34 2.66 28.25
CA LYS A 281 22.07 1.44 28.63
C LYS A 281 22.67 0.77 27.39
N PRO A 282 23.82 1.22 26.89
CA PRO A 282 24.47 0.63 25.72
C PRO A 282 24.88 -0.82 26.00
N SER A 283 24.60 -1.71 25.02
CA SER A 283 24.71 -3.18 25.18
C SER A 283 26.09 -3.77 24.89
N PHE A 284 27.13 -2.96 24.72
CA PHE A 284 28.39 -3.43 24.16
C PHE A 284 29.23 -4.39 25.06
N LYS A 285 28.85 -4.67 26.30
CA LYS A 285 29.70 -5.44 27.20
C LYS A 285 29.14 -6.71 27.87
N LYS A 286 27.82 -6.98 27.83
CA LYS A 286 27.26 -8.10 28.63
C LYS A 286 26.69 -9.30 27.85
N GLU A 287 26.48 -9.20 26.55
CA GLU A 287 25.94 -10.34 25.78
C GLU A 287 27.00 -11.37 25.41
N ALA A 288 28.28 -10.99 25.37
CA ALA A 288 29.37 -11.94 25.11
C ALA A 288 29.54 -12.97 26.25
N GLU A 289 29.32 -12.56 27.50
CA GLU A 289 29.38 -13.49 28.64
C GLU A 289 28.16 -14.37 28.77
N THR A 290 26.93 -13.81 28.49
CA THR A 290 25.70 -14.59 28.56
C THR A 290 25.55 -15.54 27.37
N ALA A 291 26.04 -15.17 26.18
CA ALA A 291 26.08 -16.05 25.02
C ALA A 291 27.05 -17.20 25.19
N ARG A 292 28.22 -16.96 25.82
CA ARG A 292 29.17 -18.03 26.16
C ARG A 292 28.59 -19.00 27.19
N ALA A 293 27.97 -18.51 28.25
CA ALA A 293 27.31 -19.34 29.24
C ALA A 293 26.11 -20.16 28.68
N GLN A 294 25.39 -19.65 27.68
CA GLN A 294 24.33 -20.39 26.99
C GLN A 294 24.87 -21.41 25.97
N THR A 295 26.05 -21.18 25.39
CA THR A 295 26.69 -22.14 24.48
C THR A 295 27.21 -23.35 25.27
N ASP A 296 27.74 -23.14 26.44
CA ASP A 296 28.24 -24.21 27.32
C ASP A 296 27.08 -25.09 27.87
N VAL A 297 25.90 -24.50 28.13
CA VAL A 297 24.70 -25.24 28.54
C VAL A 297 24.04 -26.00 27.35
N ILE A 298 24.16 -25.51 26.11
CA ILE A 298 23.60 -26.17 24.91
C ILE A 298 24.46 -27.38 24.50
N GLN A 299 25.78 -27.35 24.76
CA GLN A 299 26.66 -28.49 24.48
C GLN A 299 26.44 -29.68 25.42
N GLN A 300 25.84 -29.47 26.60
CA GLN A 300 25.50 -30.53 27.53
C GLN A 300 24.07 -31.11 27.37
N ALA A 301 23.23 -30.55 26.50
CA ALA A 301 21.85 -30.98 26.31
C ALA A 301 21.52 -31.50 24.89
N THR A 302 22.49 -32.18 24.24
CA THR A 302 22.23 -32.86 22.98
C THR A 302 21.74 -34.29 23.18
N ALA A 303 20.42 -34.48 23.26
CA ALA A 303 19.75 -35.75 23.00
C ALA A 303 18.65 -35.54 21.91
N PRO A 304 18.35 -36.55 21.07
CA PRO A 304 17.96 -36.39 19.69
C PRO A 304 16.45 -36.33 19.46
N ASN A 305 15.86 -35.11 19.42
CA ASN A 305 14.45 -34.94 19.02
C ASN A 305 14.19 -33.83 17.98
N SER A 306 15.27 -33.31 17.36
CA SER A 306 15.18 -32.15 16.45
C SER A 306 14.66 -32.47 15.03
N ARG A 307 14.66 -33.73 14.59
CA ARG A 307 14.27 -34.10 13.22
C ARG A 307 12.77 -34.07 12.95
N ARG A 308 11.93 -34.39 13.96
CA ARG A 308 10.45 -34.39 13.79
C ARG A 308 9.84 -33.00 13.73
N THR A 309 10.40 -32.04 14.46
CA THR A 309 9.90 -30.65 14.47
C THR A 309 10.26 -29.88 13.20
N PHE A 310 11.40 -30.21 12.58
CA PHE A 310 11.81 -29.61 11.30
C PHE A 310 10.94 -30.10 10.12
N LEU A 311 10.58 -31.38 10.11
CA LEU A 311 9.71 -31.95 9.06
C LEU A 311 8.26 -31.46 9.15
N SER A 312 7.72 -31.19 10.36
CA SER A 312 6.38 -30.64 10.52
C SER A 312 6.26 -29.17 10.09
N ALA A 313 7.32 -28.36 10.29
CA ALA A 313 7.35 -26.96 9.84
C ALA A 313 7.51 -26.86 8.31
N GLY A 314 8.31 -27.75 7.71
CA GLY A 314 8.46 -27.84 6.24
C GLY A 314 7.19 -28.35 5.54
N ALA A 315 6.47 -29.29 6.14
CA ALA A 315 5.22 -29.82 5.60
C ALA A 315 4.10 -28.80 5.58
N THR A 316 4.03 -27.89 6.57
CA THR A 316 2.98 -26.83 6.61
C THR A 316 3.18 -25.78 5.51
N VAL A 317 4.42 -25.46 5.15
CA VAL A 317 4.72 -24.53 4.05
C VAL A 317 4.51 -25.19 2.69
N ALA A 318 4.85 -26.49 2.55
CA ALA A 318 4.68 -27.22 1.30
C ALA A 318 3.21 -27.52 0.93
N VAL A 319 2.32 -27.64 1.93
CA VAL A 319 0.88 -27.90 1.71
C VAL A 319 0.12 -26.64 1.32
N SER A 320 0.61 -25.44 1.67
CA SER A 320 -0.06 -24.17 1.32
C SER A 320 0.17 -23.72 -0.13
N LEU A 321 1.25 -24.14 -0.77
CA LEU A 321 1.57 -23.77 -2.15
C LEU A 321 0.60 -24.36 -3.21
N PRO A 322 0.23 -25.66 -3.17
CA PRO A 322 -0.72 -26.21 -4.14
C PRO A 322 -2.16 -25.70 -3.95
N ILE A 323 -2.57 -25.33 -2.72
CA ILE A 323 -3.89 -24.75 -2.47
C ILE A 323 -4.03 -23.38 -3.13
N VAL A 324 -2.98 -22.55 -3.09
CA VAL A 324 -2.97 -21.24 -3.77
C VAL A 324 -3.02 -21.40 -5.28
N SER A 325 -2.30 -22.38 -5.85
CA SER A 325 -2.32 -22.64 -7.29
C SER A 325 -3.67 -23.21 -7.78
N THR A 326 -4.30 -24.06 -6.97
CA THR A 326 -5.61 -24.64 -7.30
C THR A 326 -6.74 -23.61 -7.21
N ILE A 327 -6.67 -22.70 -6.23
CA ILE A 327 -7.60 -21.58 -6.11
C ILE A 327 -7.41 -20.61 -7.29
N ALA A 328 -6.17 -20.32 -7.68
CA ALA A 328 -5.87 -19.47 -8.84
C ALA A 328 -6.43 -20.07 -10.15
N GLN A 329 -6.29 -21.38 -10.37
CA GLN A 329 -6.84 -22.07 -11.55
C GLN A 329 -8.37 -22.20 -11.52
N GLY A 330 -8.99 -22.33 -10.34
CA GLY A 330 -10.43 -22.36 -10.17
C GLY A 330 -11.10 -21.00 -10.42
N MET A 331 -10.43 -19.89 -10.08
CA MET A 331 -10.94 -18.52 -10.30
C MET A 331 -10.81 -18.05 -11.75
N GLU A 332 -9.97 -18.65 -12.58
CA GLU A 332 -9.92 -18.37 -14.02
C GLU A 332 -11.20 -18.77 -14.78
N LYS A 333 -11.98 -19.72 -14.26
CA LYS A 333 -13.20 -20.22 -14.91
C LYS A 333 -14.48 -19.50 -14.50
N GLY A 334 -14.47 -18.63 -13.49
CA GLY A 334 -15.68 -18.19 -12.80
C GLY A 334 -16.00 -16.71 -12.78
N HIS A 335 -15.21 -15.78 -13.34
CA HIS A 335 -15.62 -14.37 -13.36
C HIS A 335 -15.22 -13.65 -14.64
N GLY A 336 -16.20 -13.41 -15.36
CA GLY A 336 -16.80 -12.22 -15.96
C GLY A 336 -15.85 -11.30 -16.68
N LYS A 337 -15.94 -11.33 -17.98
CA LYS A 337 -16.00 -10.17 -18.88
C LYS A 337 -15.49 -8.85 -18.26
N GLY A 338 -14.24 -8.84 -17.82
CA GLY A 338 -13.49 -7.61 -17.72
C GLY A 338 -13.28 -7.07 -19.14
N GLN A 339 -13.82 -5.91 -19.43
CA GLN A 339 -13.93 -5.30 -20.75
C GLN A 339 -12.62 -4.73 -21.27
N HIS A 340 -11.51 -5.43 -21.13
CA HIS A 340 -10.30 -5.09 -21.85
C HIS A 340 -9.82 -6.29 -22.64
N GLY A 341 -10.10 -6.22 -23.95
CA GLY A 341 -9.33 -6.86 -25.01
C GLY A 341 -9.05 -8.34 -24.87
N GLN A 342 -10.02 -9.21 -24.57
CA GLN A 342 -9.91 -10.62 -24.92
C GLN A 342 -10.16 -10.77 -26.42
N GLY A 343 -9.08 -10.65 -27.20
CA GLY A 343 -9.07 -11.26 -28.51
C GLY A 343 -9.28 -12.77 -28.33
N LYS A 344 -10.06 -13.40 -29.22
CA LYS A 344 -10.35 -14.87 -29.21
C LYS A 344 -9.11 -15.78 -29.33
N HIS A 345 -7.91 -15.21 -29.34
CA HIS A 345 -6.63 -15.89 -29.34
C HIS A 345 -5.78 -15.28 -28.21
N GLY A 346 -5.48 -16.03 -27.22
CA GLY A 346 -4.68 -15.91 -26.00
C GLY A 346 -3.58 -14.84 -25.80
N ASN A 347 -3.48 -13.80 -26.58
CA ASN A 347 -2.59 -12.67 -26.38
C ASN A 347 -3.29 -11.63 -25.50
N LYS A 348 -3.14 -11.76 -24.19
CA LYS A 348 -3.45 -10.68 -23.23
C LYS A 348 -2.42 -9.56 -23.46
N TRP A 349 -2.89 -8.38 -23.88
CA TRP A 349 -2.02 -7.21 -23.90
C TRP A 349 -1.57 -6.89 -22.47
N PRO A 350 -0.33 -6.38 -22.28
CA PRO A 350 0.16 -6.00 -20.98
C PRO A 350 -0.66 -4.87 -20.36
N PRO A 351 -0.63 -4.69 -19.01
CA PRO A 351 -1.35 -3.61 -18.36
C PRO A 351 -0.76 -2.25 -18.74
N ILE A 352 -1.61 -1.25 -18.90
CA ILE A 352 -1.15 0.13 -19.09
C ILE A 352 -0.80 0.68 -17.72
N VAL A 353 0.47 1.02 -17.49
CA VAL A 353 0.96 1.56 -16.23
C VAL A 353 0.98 3.09 -16.26
N PRO A 354 0.91 3.77 -15.08
CA PRO A 354 0.85 5.23 -15.02
C PRO A 354 2.06 5.91 -15.66
N PRO A 355 1.90 7.13 -16.22
CA PRO A 355 3.02 7.93 -16.71
C PRO A 355 4.03 8.17 -15.59
N GLY A 356 5.34 8.13 -15.92
CA GLY A 356 6.42 8.15 -14.93
C GLY A 356 6.89 6.77 -14.47
N ALA A 357 6.18 5.68 -14.81
CA ALA A 357 6.61 4.32 -14.51
C ALA A 357 7.88 3.90 -15.27
N ILE A 358 8.19 4.54 -16.40
CA ILE A 358 9.31 4.35 -17.33
C ILE A 358 9.18 3.06 -18.13
N SER A 359 9.04 1.90 -17.49
CA SER A 359 8.83 0.61 -18.13
C SER A 359 7.96 -0.30 -17.28
N LEU A 360 7.32 -1.27 -17.93
CA LEU A 360 6.54 -2.29 -17.26
C LEU A 360 7.37 -3.11 -16.28
N GLU A 361 8.60 -3.47 -16.68
CA GLU A 361 9.50 -4.27 -15.85
C GLU A 361 9.90 -3.50 -14.59
N ARG A 362 10.42 -2.28 -14.73
CA ARG A 362 10.76 -1.45 -13.57
C ARG A 362 9.56 -1.23 -12.64
N PHE A 363 8.40 -0.94 -13.22
CA PHE A 363 7.18 -0.72 -12.43
C PHE A 363 6.80 -1.96 -11.62
N LYS A 364 6.89 -3.15 -12.23
CA LYS A 364 6.66 -4.43 -11.57
C LYS A 364 7.60 -4.61 -10.38
N ASP A 365 8.88 -4.24 -10.52
CA ASP A 365 9.92 -4.50 -9.52
C ASP A 365 9.95 -3.48 -8.37
N VAL A 366 9.35 -2.31 -8.52
CA VAL A 366 9.41 -1.22 -7.52
C VAL A 366 8.05 -0.94 -6.87
N CYS A 367 6.94 -1.23 -7.55
CA CYS A 367 5.61 -0.94 -7.04
C CYS A 367 5.17 -1.93 -5.94
N THR A 368 4.88 -1.43 -4.73
CA THR A 368 4.40 -2.24 -3.60
C THR A 368 2.88 -2.47 -3.59
N GLY A 369 2.14 -1.93 -4.56
CA GLY A 369 0.68 -2.05 -4.59
C GLY A 369 -0.02 -1.43 -3.36
N CYS A 370 0.50 -0.33 -2.83
CA CYS A 370 -0.09 0.39 -1.70
C CYS A 370 -1.38 1.14 -2.05
N GLN A 371 -1.63 1.36 -3.36
CA GLN A 371 -2.83 1.96 -3.92
C GLN A 371 -3.08 3.44 -3.56
N ILE A 372 -2.08 4.17 -3.05
CA ILE A 372 -2.24 5.61 -2.78
C ILE A 372 -2.51 6.41 -4.07
N CYS A 373 -1.83 6.08 -5.18
CA CYS A 373 -2.09 6.70 -6.47
C CYS A 373 -3.48 6.40 -7.03
N VAL A 374 -4.11 5.29 -6.61
CA VAL A 374 -5.49 4.94 -6.98
C VAL A 374 -6.48 5.85 -6.23
N THR A 375 -6.22 6.11 -4.94
CA THR A 375 -7.08 6.98 -4.11
C THR A 375 -7.01 8.43 -4.53
N GLN A 376 -5.80 8.90 -4.89
CA GLN A 376 -5.52 10.29 -5.21
C GLN A 376 -5.71 10.64 -6.69
N CYS A 377 -6.12 9.68 -7.53
CA CYS A 377 -6.36 9.93 -8.95
C CYS A 377 -7.65 10.75 -9.16
N PRO A 378 -7.60 12.02 -9.60
CA PRO A 378 -8.80 12.86 -9.74
C PRO A 378 -9.73 12.38 -10.84
N SER A 379 -9.21 11.81 -11.92
CA SER A 379 -10.02 11.22 -13.00
C SER A 379 -10.47 9.79 -12.72
N HIS A 380 -10.10 9.19 -11.58
CA HIS A 380 -10.46 7.83 -11.16
C HIS A 380 -10.16 6.74 -12.20
N VAL A 381 -9.16 6.95 -13.03
CA VAL A 381 -8.78 6.02 -14.11
C VAL A 381 -7.87 4.90 -13.62
N LEU A 382 -7.21 5.08 -12.47
CA LEU A 382 -6.35 4.06 -11.89
C LEU A 382 -7.17 3.02 -11.11
N ARG A 383 -6.92 1.73 -11.40
CA ARG A 383 -7.58 0.61 -10.74
C ARG A 383 -6.55 -0.46 -10.36
N PRO A 384 -6.67 -1.11 -9.19
CA PRO A 384 -5.80 -2.22 -8.86
C PRO A 384 -6.09 -3.42 -9.75
N THR A 385 -5.03 -4.11 -10.18
CA THR A 385 -5.14 -5.37 -10.92
C THR A 385 -5.54 -6.52 -10.00
N GLY A 386 -6.23 -7.51 -10.56
CA GLY A 386 -6.39 -8.82 -9.96
C GLY A 386 -5.28 -9.77 -10.42
N LEU A 387 -5.69 -10.95 -10.92
CA LEU A 387 -4.79 -11.97 -11.50
C LEU A 387 -4.81 -11.97 -13.03
N GLU A 388 -5.52 -11.03 -13.65
CA GLU A 388 -5.71 -10.97 -15.11
C GLU A 388 -4.43 -10.72 -15.90
N TYR A 389 -3.39 -10.18 -15.28
CA TYR A 389 -2.07 -9.90 -15.88
C TYR A 389 -0.94 -10.77 -15.29
N GLY A 390 -1.31 -11.84 -14.56
CA GLY A 390 -0.35 -12.68 -13.86
C GLY A 390 -0.08 -12.23 -12.43
N PHE A 391 0.71 -13.04 -11.72
CA PHE A 391 1.01 -12.81 -10.30
C PHE A 391 1.88 -11.56 -10.08
N ASP A 392 2.74 -11.25 -11.04
CA ASP A 392 3.69 -10.13 -10.98
C ASP A 392 3.03 -8.76 -10.90
N TYR A 393 1.83 -8.62 -11.46
CA TYR A 393 1.06 -7.36 -11.42
C TYR A 393 -0.03 -7.34 -10.36
N MET A 394 -0.20 -8.42 -9.60
CA MET A 394 -1.26 -8.53 -8.60
C MET A 394 -1.26 -7.34 -7.63
N LEU A 395 -2.45 -6.72 -7.44
CA LEU A 395 -2.70 -5.57 -6.57
C LEU A 395 -2.00 -4.26 -6.97
N LYS A 396 -1.21 -4.25 -8.06
CA LYS A 396 -0.56 -3.05 -8.57
C LYS A 396 -1.55 -2.22 -9.39
N PRO A 397 -1.41 -0.89 -9.44
CA PRO A 397 -2.33 -0.05 -10.19
C PRO A 397 -2.09 -0.15 -11.71
N ARG A 398 -3.17 -0.15 -12.47
CA ARG A 398 -3.16 0.03 -13.92
C ARG A 398 -4.13 1.14 -14.34
N ILE A 399 -3.93 1.70 -15.50
CA ILE A 399 -4.89 2.59 -16.12
C ILE A 399 -6.00 1.75 -16.77
N ALA A 400 -7.25 2.13 -16.54
CA ALA A 400 -8.44 1.46 -17.06
C ALA A 400 -9.42 2.49 -17.61
N TYR A 401 -9.49 2.61 -18.93
CA TYR A 401 -10.32 3.60 -19.65
C TYR A 401 -11.80 3.17 -19.75
N ILE A 402 -12.39 2.72 -18.65
CA ILE A 402 -13.78 2.23 -18.66
C ILE A 402 -14.75 3.39 -18.67
N ASP A 403 -14.62 4.29 -17.70
CA ASP A 403 -15.54 5.39 -17.45
C ASP A 403 -14.87 6.76 -17.55
N SER A 404 -13.53 6.79 -17.65
CA SER A 404 -12.75 8.01 -17.66
C SER A 404 -11.41 7.80 -18.38
N TYR A 405 -10.61 8.85 -18.48
CA TYR A 405 -9.29 8.87 -19.12
C TYR A 405 -8.26 9.61 -18.27
N CYS A 406 -6.98 9.43 -18.58
CA CYS A 406 -5.90 10.09 -17.88
C CYS A 406 -5.82 11.57 -18.31
N ASN A 407 -6.04 12.48 -17.36
CA ASN A 407 -5.98 13.91 -17.61
C ASN A 407 -4.60 14.35 -18.12
N TYR A 408 -4.58 15.23 -19.13
CA TYR A 408 -3.41 15.59 -19.91
C TYR A 408 -2.29 16.21 -19.07
N GLU A 409 -2.61 17.13 -18.15
CA GLU A 409 -1.65 17.86 -17.32
C GLU A 409 -1.52 17.34 -15.89
N CYS A 410 -2.22 16.26 -15.54
CA CYS A 410 -2.23 15.76 -14.16
C CYS A 410 -0.97 14.95 -13.84
N THR A 411 -0.28 15.30 -12.74
CA THR A 411 0.94 14.66 -12.24
C THR A 411 0.77 13.98 -10.88
N VAL A 412 -0.40 14.08 -10.24
CA VAL A 412 -0.69 13.65 -8.87
C VAL A 412 -0.20 12.23 -8.54
N CYS A 413 -0.44 11.24 -9.42
CA CYS A 413 0.00 9.86 -9.17
C CYS A 413 1.52 9.71 -9.06
N SER A 414 2.30 10.59 -9.70
CA SER A 414 3.75 10.61 -9.64
C SER A 414 4.27 11.30 -8.36
N GLU A 415 3.56 12.30 -7.87
CA GLU A 415 3.92 13.07 -6.67
C GLU A 415 3.69 12.26 -5.39
N VAL A 416 2.58 11.51 -5.33
CA VAL A 416 2.20 10.73 -4.14
C VAL A 416 2.88 9.36 -4.04
N CYS A 417 3.66 8.94 -5.03
CA CYS A 417 4.23 7.60 -5.07
C CYS A 417 5.41 7.43 -4.09
N PRO A 418 5.26 6.73 -2.95
CA PRO A 418 6.29 6.67 -1.91
C PRO A 418 7.50 5.81 -2.29
N THR A 419 7.38 4.94 -3.30
CA THR A 419 8.47 4.10 -3.81
C THR A 419 9.16 4.70 -5.03
N HIS A 420 8.65 5.81 -5.58
CA HIS A 420 9.03 6.32 -6.89
C HIS A 420 8.93 5.26 -8.02
N ALA A 421 8.04 4.26 -7.84
CA ALA A 421 7.67 3.37 -8.95
C ALA A 421 7.09 4.16 -10.12
N ILE A 422 6.36 5.24 -9.78
CA ILE A 422 5.98 6.31 -10.68
C ILE A 422 6.88 7.49 -10.31
N LYS A 423 7.83 7.84 -11.19
CA LYS A 423 8.74 8.97 -10.95
C LYS A 423 7.98 10.29 -11.08
N PRO A 424 8.30 11.29 -10.25
CA PRO A 424 7.76 12.63 -10.41
C PRO A 424 8.01 13.14 -11.83
N LEU A 425 6.98 13.72 -12.44
CA LEU A 425 7.02 14.34 -13.77
C LEU A 425 6.60 15.79 -13.65
N THR A 426 7.18 16.64 -14.47
CA THR A 426 6.62 17.97 -14.74
C THR A 426 5.39 17.85 -15.65
N LYS A 427 4.57 18.90 -15.75
CA LYS A 427 3.42 18.91 -16.67
C LYS A 427 3.86 18.75 -18.11
N GLU A 428 4.99 19.35 -18.47
CA GLU A 428 5.59 19.29 -19.80
C GLU A 428 6.06 17.86 -20.13
N GLU A 429 6.75 17.20 -19.21
CA GLU A 429 7.18 15.81 -19.37
C GLU A 429 5.97 14.86 -19.45
N LYS A 430 4.94 15.10 -18.62
CA LYS A 430 3.70 14.33 -18.67
C LYS A 430 2.99 14.46 -20.01
N ALA A 431 2.93 15.67 -20.56
CA ALA A 431 2.29 15.97 -21.84
C ALA A 431 2.96 15.27 -23.05
N THR A 432 4.22 14.86 -22.91
CA THR A 432 4.99 14.15 -23.93
C THR A 432 5.23 12.67 -23.62
N THR A 433 4.85 12.19 -22.41
CA THR A 433 5.06 10.78 -22.02
C THR A 433 4.02 9.87 -22.66
N GLN A 434 4.46 9.00 -23.57
CA GLN A 434 3.63 7.99 -24.23
C GLN A 434 3.59 6.69 -23.42
N VAL A 435 2.47 6.41 -22.77
CA VAL A 435 2.24 5.16 -22.01
C VAL A 435 1.73 4.02 -22.88
N GLY A 436 1.20 4.35 -24.04
CA GLY A 436 0.66 3.42 -25.02
C GLY A 436 0.19 4.14 -26.27
N ILE A 437 -0.29 3.40 -27.25
CA ILE A 437 -0.72 3.93 -28.56
C ILE A 437 -2.17 3.50 -28.84
N ALA A 438 -2.98 4.42 -29.30
CA ALA A 438 -4.33 4.14 -29.75
C ALA A 438 -4.31 3.24 -31.01
N THR A 439 -5.12 2.20 -31.00
CA THR A 439 -5.28 1.29 -32.14
C THR A 439 -6.74 1.28 -32.55
N PHE A 440 -7.01 1.61 -33.79
CA PHE A 440 -8.35 1.65 -34.35
C PHE A 440 -8.73 0.31 -35.03
N PHE A 441 -9.97 -0.12 -34.82
CA PHE A 441 -10.56 -1.33 -35.38
C PHE A 441 -11.80 -0.97 -36.19
N ILE A 442 -11.62 -0.74 -37.46
CA ILE A 442 -12.69 -0.29 -38.39
C ILE A 442 -13.92 -1.19 -38.35
N ASN A 443 -13.76 -2.51 -38.22
CA ASN A 443 -14.87 -3.47 -38.20
C ASN A 443 -15.77 -3.38 -36.95
N ARG A 444 -15.40 -2.54 -35.98
CA ARG A 444 -16.20 -2.27 -34.76
C ARG A 444 -16.80 -0.85 -34.79
N CYS A 445 -16.30 0.04 -35.65
CA CYS A 445 -16.71 1.43 -35.68
C CYS A 445 -18.15 1.57 -36.19
N ILE A 446 -18.95 2.38 -35.51
CA ILE A 446 -20.35 2.64 -35.91
C ILE A 446 -20.46 3.27 -37.30
N VAL A 447 -19.42 4.01 -37.72
CA VAL A 447 -19.37 4.57 -39.08
C VAL A 447 -19.43 3.45 -40.12
N LYS A 448 -18.72 2.33 -39.90
CA LYS A 448 -18.76 1.17 -40.79
C LYS A 448 -19.96 0.26 -40.54
N THR A 449 -20.31 0.02 -39.26
CA THR A 449 -21.32 -0.99 -38.93
C THR A 449 -22.75 -0.48 -39.09
N GLU A 450 -22.97 0.83 -38.92
CA GLU A 450 -24.29 1.47 -38.90
C GLU A 450 -24.43 2.61 -39.94
N GLY A 451 -23.32 2.98 -40.60
CA GLY A 451 -23.33 4.11 -41.56
C GLY A 451 -23.57 5.48 -40.88
N THR A 452 -23.32 5.58 -39.57
CA THR A 452 -23.58 6.79 -38.78
C THR A 452 -22.31 7.62 -38.68
N ASP A 453 -22.38 8.91 -39.00
CA ASP A 453 -21.24 9.82 -38.83
C ASP A 453 -20.85 9.98 -37.37
N CYS A 454 -19.52 9.94 -37.06
CA CYS A 454 -19.02 10.01 -35.70
C CYS A 454 -17.57 10.52 -35.68
N GLY A 455 -17.32 11.65 -34.97
CA GLY A 455 -16.02 12.28 -34.77
C GLY A 455 -15.51 12.22 -33.33
N ALA A 456 -16.25 11.60 -32.40
CA ALA A 456 -16.04 11.70 -30.95
C ALA A 456 -14.58 11.38 -30.49
N CYS A 457 -13.92 10.42 -31.11
CA CYS A 457 -12.53 10.03 -30.74
C CYS A 457 -11.49 11.10 -31.16
N SER A 458 -11.74 11.87 -32.22
CA SER A 458 -10.88 12.98 -32.64
C SER A 458 -11.10 14.22 -31.76
N GLU A 459 -12.36 14.56 -31.50
CA GLU A 459 -12.75 15.72 -30.67
C GLU A 459 -12.21 15.66 -29.25
N HIS A 460 -12.07 14.43 -28.68
CA HIS A 460 -11.57 14.22 -27.33
C HIS A 460 -10.06 13.91 -27.27
N CYS A 461 -9.33 14.12 -28.34
CA CYS A 461 -7.89 13.88 -28.38
C CYS A 461 -7.13 15.15 -28.00
N PRO A 462 -6.54 15.25 -26.78
CA PRO A 462 -5.87 16.47 -26.32
C PRO A 462 -4.58 16.79 -27.10
N THR A 463 -3.97 15.79 -27.75
CA THR A 463 -2.75 15.94 -28.55
C THR A 463 -3.02 15.99 -30.04
N GLN A 464 -4.29 15.98 -30.45
CA GLN A 464 -4.69 15.91 -31.86
C GLN A 464 -4.08 14.73 -32.63
N ALA A 465 -3.67 13.69 -31.93
CA ALA A 465 -3.12 12.47 -32.52
C ALA A 465 -4.14 11.66 -33.31
N VAL A 466 -5.44 11.89 -33.08
CA VAL A 466 -6.54 11.25 -33.82
C VAL A 466 -7.19 12.30 -34.69
N HIS A 467 -7.11 12.14 -36.00
CA HIS A 467 -7.74 13.00 -36.99
C HIS A 467 -8.69 12.18 -37.86
N MET A 468 -9.72 12.85 -38.40
CA MET A 468 -10.72 12.21 -39.25
C MET A 468 -10.27 12.24 -40.70
N VAL A 469 -10.33 11.10 -41.38
CA VAL A 469 -10.02 10.96 -42.80
C VAL A 469 -11.27 10.49 -43.57
N PRO A 470 -11.42 10.89 -44.83
CA PRO A 470 -12.55 10.44 -45.69
C PRO A 470 -12.61 8.91 -45.76
N TYR A 471 -13.82 8.36 -45.73
CA TYR A 471 -14.09 6.92 -45.85
C TYR A 471 -15.03 6.64 -47.03
N GLU A 472 -16.32 6.47 -46.82
CA GLU A 472 -17.30 6.18 -47.86
C GLU A 472 -18.34 7.32 -47.95
N GLY A 473 -18.53 7.88 -49.15
CA GLY A 473 -19.44 9.01 -49.34
C GLY A 473 -19.00 10.25 -48.56
N THR A 474 -19.85 10.73 -47.66
CA THR A 474 -19.57 11.86 -46.75
C THR A 474 -19.03 11.45 -45.41
N LEU A 475 -18.92 10.13 -45.13
CA LEU A 475 -18.46 9.61 -43.85
C LEU A 475 -16.97 9.72 -43.68
N THR A 476 -16.54 9.87 -42.41
CA THR A 476 -15.14 9.94 -42.02
C THR A 476 -14.81 8.89 -40.95
N ILE A 477 -13.57 8.43 -40.94
CA ILE A 477 -13.07 7.49 -39.95
C ILE A 477 -11.79 8.04 -39.28
N PRO A 478 -11.49 7.63 -38.02
CA PRO A 478 -10.30 8.09 -37.34
C PRO A 478 -9.04 7.43 -37.90
N GLN A 479 -8.01 8.24 -38.12
CA GLN A 479 -6.64 7.82 -38.32
C GLN A 479 -5.79 8.30 -37.14
N VAL A 480 -4.94 7.42 -36.61
CA VAL A 480 -4.10 7.70 -35.44
C VAL A 480 -2.68 8.02 -35.89
N ASN A 481 -2.16 9.16 -35.46
CA ASN A 481 -0.74 9.48 -35.56
C ASN A 481 -0.01 8.99 -34.28
N PRO A 482 0.84 7.95 -34.37
CA PRO A 482 1.52 7.40 -33.21
C PRO A 482 2.56 8.35 -32.59
N ASP A 483 3.10 9.30 -33.37
CA ASP A 483 4.15 10.22 -32.93
C ASP A 483 3.61 11.37 -32.04
N LEU A 484 2.29 11.60 -32.06
CA LEU A 484 1.61 12.56 -31.20
C LEU A 484 0.79 11.90 -30.11
N CYS A 485 0.52 10.59 -30.21
CA CYS A 485 -0.34 9.87 -29.28
C CYS A 485 0.37 9.59 -27.97
N ILE A 486 -0.10 10.12 -26.84
CA ILE A 486 0.43 9.84 -25.51
C ILE A 486 -0.24 8.64 -24.80
N GLY A 487 -1.32 8.08 -25.39
CA GLY A 487 -2.05 6.98 -24.79
C GLY A 487 -2.94 7.37 -23.60
N CYS A 488 -3.44 8.60 -23.53
CA CYS A 488 -4.29 9.09 -22.41
C CYS A 488 -5.64 8.39 -22.30
N GLY A 489 -6.14 7.79 -23.38
CA GLY A 489 -7.41 7.05 -23.43
C GLY A 489 -8.66 7.90 -23.60
N GLY A 490 -8.55 9.20 -23.92
CA GLY A 490 -9.69 10.06 -24.21
C GLY A 490 -10.55 9.49 -25.34
N CYS A 491 -9.92 9.10 -26.45
CA CYS A 491 -10.59 8.46 -27.59
C CYS A 491 -11.23 7.10 -27.23
N GLU A 492 -10.61 6.31 -26.35
CA GLU A 492 -11.18 5.02 -25.92
C GLU A 492 -12.37 5.22 -24.99
N SER A 493 -12.28 6.12 -24.01
CA SER A 493 -13.33 6.34 -23.01
C SER A 493 -14.62 6.87 -23.63
N ILE A 494 -14.53 7.76 -24.62
CA ILE A 494 -15.70 8.40 -25.27
C ILE A 494 -16.34 7.51 -26.33
N CYS A 495 -15.62 6.53 -26.89
CA CYS A 495 -16.15 5.67 -27.96
C CYS A 495 -17.49 5.04 -27.54
N PRO A 496 -18.60 5.21 -28.31
CA PRO A 496 -19.94 4.72 -27.94
C PRO A 496 -20.07 3.21 -28.08
N VAL A 497 -19.23 2.57 -28.87
CA VAL A 497 -19.33 1.14 -29.20
C VAL A 497 -19.16 0.25 -27.96
N ARG A 498 -20.08 -0.69 -27.75
CA ARG A 498 -20.06 -1.69 -26.68
C ARG A 498 -20.34 -3.10 -27.25
N PRO A 499 -19.86 -4.20 -26.64
CA PRO A 499 -19.08 -4.25 -25.40
C PRO A 499 -17.58 -3.96 -25.62
N MET A 500 -17.08 -4.02 -26.85
CA MET A 500 -15.67 -3.76 -27.19
C MET A 500 -15.57 -2.50 -28.05
N ARG A 501 -14.82 -1.53 -27.58
CA ARG A 501 -14.64 -0.24 -28.24
C ARG A 501 -13.94 -0.37 -29.60
N ALA A 502 -14.23 0.54 -30.53
CA ALA A 502 -13.61 0.55 -31.86
C ALA A 502 -12.19 1.12 -31.84
N ILE A 503 -11.85 1.93 -30.85
CA ILE A 503 -10.50 2.44 -30.60
C ILE A 503 -10.09 2.10 -29.19
N ILE A 504 -8.90 1.54 -29.00
CA ILE A 504 -8.37 1.10 -27.71
C ILE A 504 -6.89 1.41 -27.60
N ILE A 505 -6.41 1.67 -26.38
CA ILE A 505 -5.00 1.92 -26.12
C ILE A 505 -4.28 0.59 -25.89
N LYS A 506 -3.16 0.41 -26.57
CA LYS A 506 -2.21 -0.68 -26.32
C LYS A 506 -1.02 -0.15 -25.55
N ALA A 507 -0.65 -0.82 -24.46
CA ALA A 507 0.48 -0.44 -23.63
C ALA A 507 1.82 -0.50 -24.39
N ASN A 508 2.70 0.44 -24.09
CA ASN A 508 4.12 0.34 -24.44
C ASN A 508 4.86 -0.41 -23.31
N GLU A 509 5.76 -1.31 -23.64
CA GLU A 509 6.62 -1.99 -22.66
C GLU A 509 7.57 -1.00 -21.97
N VAL A 510 8.07 -0.04 -22.74
CA VAL A 510 8.88 1.10 -22.28
C VAL A 510 8.19 2.37 -22.72
N HIS A 511 7.98 3.31 -21.80
CA HIS A 511 7.39 4.60 -22.11
C HIS A 511 8.33 5.39 -23.03
N LYS A 512 7.76 6.09 -23.99
CA LYS A 512 8.48 6.92 -24.96
C LYS A 512 8.12 8.38 -24.73
N PHE A 513 8.89 9.28 -25.32
CA PHE A 513 8.54 10.68 -25.42
C PHE A 513 8.10 10.97 -26.85
N VAL A 514 7.02 11.72 -26.99
CA VAL A 514 6.45 12.14 -28.27
C VAL A 514 6.63 13.65 -28.45
N GLU A 515 6.46 14.10 -29.67
CA GLU A 515 6.47 15.52 -29.98
C GLU A 515 5.25 16.23 -29.40
N LYS A 516 5.42 17.48 -28.97
CA LYS A 516 4.28 18.32 -28.62
C LYS A 516 3.51 18.70 -29.89
N PRO A 517 2.17 18.76 -29.81
CA PRO A 517 1.40 19.36 -30.90
C PRO A 517 1.94 20.76 -31.17
N LYS A 518 2.15 21.09 -32.43
CA LYS A 518 2.48 22.48 -32.81
C LYS A 518 1.29 23.34 -32.44
N GLU A 519 1.51 24.32 -31.55
CA GLU A 519 0.51 25.37 -31.35
C GLU A 519 0.33 26.07 -32.71
N GLU A 520 -0.82 25.88 -33.35
CA GLU A 520 -1.18 26.76 -34.44
C GLU A 520 -1.28 28.16 -33.85
N GLU A 521 -0.43 29.07 -34.29
CA GLU A 521 -0.61 30.49 -33.96
C GLU A 521 -2.06 30.84 -34.33
N VAL A 522 -2.88 31.04 -33.32
CA VAL A 522 -4.22 31.57 -33.51
C VAL A 522 -4.01 32.94 -34.10
N LYS A 523 -4.12 33.04 -35.43
CA LYS A 523 -4.20 34.34 -36.09
C LYS A 523 -5.31 35.08 -35.39
N LYS A 524 -4.94 36.13 -34.64
CA LYS A 524 -5.91 37.06 -34.08
C LYS A 524 -6.75 37.53 -35.27
N VAL A 525 -7.95 36.97 -35.41
CA VAL A 525 -8.95 37.54 -36.27
C VAL A 525 -9.30 38.85 -35.59
N GLU A 526 -8.79 39.97 -36.10
CA GLU A 526 -9.34 41.27 -35.74
C GLU A 526 -10.82 41.19 -36.15
N ILE A 527 -11.66 41.05 -35.14
CA ILE A 527 -13.10 41.17 -35.32
C ILE A 527 -13.30 42.65 -35.50
N ASP A 528 -13.43 43.08 -36.75
CA ASP A 528 -13.88 44.40 -37.08
C ASP A 528 -15.24 44.62 -36.37
N ASP A 529 -15.30 45.75 -35.71
CA ASP A 529 -16.36 46.27 -34.85
C ASP A 529 -17.75 45.83 -35.35
N PHE A 530 -18.48 45.09 -34.54
CA PHE A 530 -19.94 44.95 -34.75
C PHE A 530 -20.55 46.30 -34.45
N GLY A 531 -20.80 47.10 -35.50
CA GLY A 531 -21.57 48.33 -35.43
C GLY A 531 -22.95 48.08 -34.82
N PHE A 532 -23.14 48.50 -33.58
CA PHE A 532 -24.42 48.82 -32.97
C PHE A 532 -24.44 50.33 -32.70
#